data_2bfc2c174ff951ad31f2efd57b5d8dfe
#
_entry.id   2bfc2c174ff951ad31f2efd57b5d8dfe
#
_cell.length_a   1.000
_cell.length_b   1.000
_cell.length_c   1.000
_cell.angle_alpha   90.00
_cell.angle_beta   90.00
_cell.angle_gamma   90.00
#
_symmetry.space_group_name_H-M   'P 1'
#
loop_
_entity.id
_entity.type
_entity.pdbx_description
1 polymer ?
#
loop_
_entity_poly.entity_id
_entity_poly.type
_entity_poly.pdbx_seq_one_letter_code
_entity_poly.pdbx_strand_id
1 'polypeptide(L)'
;MSVSTEKLKIPGEIRVLIAAAFIIAIGFGIITPVLPSYAESFGVGAFGVSAVVSIFGLARLILAPLSGRATTRFGESPVYITGVTIVGISMFLVAFAQTYPQLLIFRGLGGFGSTLFTVSAMSFLAAKSPPSIRGRVSGAYASAFLIGNISGPLVGGLLVGLGPRAPFLIYGSSLLVASLVVYLGLHRRKGQKRHEIIDERVPWSFAEAFKNNSYKAALGSFFANGWATFGVRNAIMPLFAASAFAGTGFVLDGAQTAAVALSIFAVGNVLAVTFLSRYSDKYGRKPFIVSGLLVAAVGTGVLGFMTNPWLFFLASLVAGAGTGMLNAPQQASIADLVGQERKAGTVMSSAQMASDVGSIIGPLFIGWIVDIYGFQIGFGISGLILATAGLIWVFAPETNRRVSAGGPRTGELPKITSSTNEPRSHSDET
;
A
#
# COMPACT_ATOMS: atom_id res chain seq x y z
N MET A 1 29.74 -11.08 32.50
CA MET A 1 29.93 -11.22 31.05
C MET A 1 29.03 -10.23 30.35
N SER A 2 29.59 -9.11 29.85
CA SER A 2 28.85 -8.13 29.06
C SER A 2 28.63 -8.71 27.68
N VAL A 3 27.39 -9.09 27.34
CA VAL A 3 27.02 -9.44 25.98
C VAL A 3 27.10 -8.16 25.15
N SER A 4 28.16 -8.03 24.38
CA SER A 4 28.31 -6.96 23.40
C SER A 4 27.16 -7.06 22.41
N THR A 5 26.21 -6.14 22.47
CA THR A 5 25.16 -5.94 21.49
C THR A 5 25.77 -5.37 20.20
N GLU A 6 26.47 -6.22 19.46
CA GLU A 6 26.88 -5.89 18.10
C GLU A 6 25.59 -5.68 17.28
N LYS A 7 25.32 -4.41 16.91
CA LYS A 7 24.17 -4.07 16.06
C LYS A 7 24.33 -4.79 14.73
N LEU A 8 23.68 -5.95 14.59
CA LEU A 8 23.67 -6.72 13.34
C LEU A 8 23.36 -5.80 12.17
N LYS A 9 24.30 -5.66 11.26
CA LYS A 9 24.20 -4.83 10.05
C LYS A 9 23.25 -5.49 9.07
N ILE A 10 22.40 -4.69 8.40
CA ILE A 10 21.54 -5.17 7.33
C ILE A 10 22.43 -5.75 6.21
N PRO A 11 22.18 -7.00 5.77
CA PRO A 11 22.96 -7.63 4.68
C PRO A 11 23.00 -6.77 3.41
N GLY A 12 24.10 -6.81 2.70
CA GLY A 12 24.30 -6.00 1.48
C GLY A 12 23.24 -6.23 0.41
N GLU A 13 22.81 -7.49 0.22
CA GLU A 13 21.75 -7.88 -0.71
C GLU A 13 20.41 -7.19 -0.38
N ILE A 14 20.07 -7.13 0.90
CA ILE A 14 18.84 -6.47 1.38
C ILE A 14 18.93 -4.95 1.18
N ARG A 15 20.13 -4.35 1.39
CA ARG A 15 20.30 -2.90 1.14
C ARG A 15 20.10 -2.55 -0.34
N VAL A 16 20.58 -3.40 -1.26
CA VAL A 16 20.33 -3.23 -2.69
C VAL A 16 18.84 -3.30 -3.01
N LEU A 17 18.12 -4.24 -2.40
CA LEU A 17 16.67 -4.38 -2.59
C LEU A 17 15.88 -3.17 -2.04
N ILE A 18 16.32 -2.63 -0.89
CA ILE A 18 15.71 -1.42 -0.29
C ILE A 18 15.94 -0.19 -1.20
N ALA A 19 17.17 -0.04 -1.76
CA ALA A 19 17.46 1.04 -2.70
C ALA A 19 16.64 0.91 -3.99
N ALA A 20 16.51 -0.31 -4.52
CA ALA A 20 15.66 -0.57 -5.68
C ALA A 20 14.17 -0.27 -5.38
N ALA A 21 13.67 -0.64 -4.21
CA ALA A 21 12.29 -0.33 -3.79
C ALA A 21 12.03 1.19 -3.73
N PHE A 22 13.00 1.97 -3.26
CA PHE A 22 12.92 3.42 -3.26
C PHE A 22 12.83 4.00 -4.69
N ILE A 23 13.69 3.54 -5.61
CA ILE A 23 13.68 3.96 -7.02
C ILE A 23 12.34 3.59 -7.70
N ILE A 24 11.85 2.37 -7.46
CA ILE A 24 10.56 1.90 -7.99
C ILE A 24 9.42 2.78 -7.48
N ALA A 25 9.42 3.12 -6.19
CA ALA A 25 8.37 3.90 -5.57
C ALA A 25 8.37 5.37 -6.03
N ILE A 26 9.54 6.00 -6.14
CA ILE A 26 9.66 7.35 -6.74
C ILE A 26 9.09 7.34 -8.16
N GLY A 27 9.51 6.39 -8.99
CA GLY A 27 9.08 6.35 -10.37
C GLY A 27 7.59 6.07 -10.54
N PHE A 28 7.01 5.19 -9.69
CA PHE A 28 5.56 5.01 -9.65
C PHE A 28 4.85 6.32 -9.30
N GLY A 29 5.37 7.06 -8.31
CA GLY A 29 4.86 8.37 -7.94
C GLY A 29 5.00 9.41 -9.07
N ILE A 30 6.08 9.39 -9.85
CA ILE A 30 6.31 10.29 -10.99
C ILE A 30 5.19 10.18 -12.02
N ILE A 31 4.76 8.97 -12.36
CA ILE A 31 3.74 8.79 -13.40
C ILE A 31 2.32 9.03 -12.90
N THR A 32 2.07 8.98 -11.59
CA THR A 32 0.72 9.07 -11.03
C THR A 32 -0.01 10.37 -11.41
N PRO A 33 0.57 11.58 -11.32
CA PRO A 33 -0.12 12.80 -11.73
C PRO A 33 -0.23 12.97 -13.25
N VAL A 34 0.64 12.32 -14.03
CA VAL A 34 0.75 12.51 -15.48
C VAL A 34 -0.07 11.51 -16.26
N LEU A 35 -0.19 10.27 -15.77
CA LEU A 35 -0.84 9.18 -16.48
C LEU A 35 -2.30 9.48 -16.87
N PRO A 36 -3.16 10.08 -16.01
CA PRO A 36 -4.53 10.40 -16.39
C PRO A 36 -4.61 11.40 -17.56
N SER A 37 -3.88 12.49 -17.51
CA SER A 37 -3.86 13.47 -18.61
C SER A 37 -3.25 12.89 -19.89
N TYR A 38 -2.25 12.02 -19.76
CA TYR A 38 -1.70 11.30 -20.92
C TYR A 38 -2.71 10.34 -21.53
N ALA A 39 -3.48 9.62 -20.73
CA ALA A 39 -4.55 8.73 -21.22
C ALA A 39 -5.69 9.54 -21.89
N GLU A 40 -6.08 10.68 -21.32
CA GLU A 40 -7.08 11.59 -21.87
C GLU A 40 -6.67 12.10 -23.27
N SER A 41 -5.37 12.30 -23.53
CA SER A 41 -4.88 12.74 -24.85
C SER A 41 -5.18 11.78 -26.01
N PHE A 42 -5.61 10.54 -25.72
CA PHE A 42 -6.11 9.58 -26.70
C PHE A 42 -7.61 9.75 -27.00
N GLY A 43 -8.25 10.82 -26.52
CA GLY A 43 -9.65 11.12 -26.79
C GLY A 43 -10.66 10.29 -26.00
N VAL A 44 -10.26 9.75 -24.84
CA VAL A 44 -11.14 8.97 -23.95
C VAL A 44 -11.60 9.79 -22.76
N GLY A 45 -12.82 9.51 -22.26
CA GLY A 45 -13.36 10.11 -21.05
C GLY A 45 -12.78 9.53 -19.77
N ALA A 46 -13.34 9.94 -18.62
CA ALA A 46 -12.89 9.52 -17.31
C ALA A 46 -12.95 7.99 -17.10
N PHE A 47 -13.92 7.30 -17.70
CA PHE A 47 -13.97 5.84 -17.71
C PHE A 47 -12.74 5.23 -18.39
N GLY A 48 -12.38 5.75 -19.57
CA GLY A 48 -11.21 5.28 -20.31
C GLY A 48 -9.90 5.55 -19.54
N VAL A 49 -9.75 6.73 -18.97
CA VAL A 49 -8.61 7.07 -18.08
C VAL A 49 -8.54 6.08 -16.90
N SER A 50 -9.67 5.82 -16.28
CA SER A 50 -9.78 4.88 -15.16
C SER A 50 -9.41 3.45 -15.56
N ALA A 51 -9.77 3.02 -16.76
CA ALA A 51 -9.42 1.69 -17.28
C ALA A 51 -7.90 1.50 -17.42
N VAL A 52 -7.14 2.56 -17.77
CA VAL A 52 -5.66 2.52 -17.82
C VAL A 52 -5.04 2.29 -16.43
N VAL A 53 -5.67 2.81 -15.37
CA VAL A 53 -5.24 2.56 -13.99
C VAL A 53 -5.65 1.15 -13.56
N SER A 54 -6.90 0.76 -13.82
CA SER A 54 -7.47 -0.51 -13.38
C SER A 54 -6.85 -1.73 -14.06
N ILE A 55 -6.48 -1.65 -15.35
CA ILE A 55 -5.86 -2.77 -16.08
C ILE A 55 -4.52 -3.20 -15.45
N PHE A 56 -3.78 -2.26 -14.90
CA PHE A 56 -2.54 -2.54 -14.16
C PHE A 56 -2.83 -3.38 -12.91
N GLY A 57 -3.84 -2.99 -12.12
CA GLY A 57 -4.27 -3.74 -10.94
C GLY A 57 -4.87 -5.10 -11.29
N LEU A 58 -5.67 -5.17 -12.35
CA LEU A 58 -6.29 -6.40 -12.85
C LEU A 58 -5.22 -7.42 -13.29
N ALA A 59 -4.24 -6.98 -14.05
CA ALA A 59 -3.12 -7.84 -14.44
C ALA A 59 -2.34 -8.36 -13.23
N ARG A 60 -2.13 -7.52 -12.21
CA ARG A 60 -1.51 -7.93 -10.95
C ARG A 60 -2.31 -9.02 -10.26
N LEU A 61 -3.62 -8.83 -10.12
CA LEU A 61 -4.50 -9.76 -9.41
C LEU A 61 -4.54 -11.14 -10.13
N ILE A 62 -4.78 -11.14 -11.44
CA ILE A 62 -4.89 -12.38 -12.24
C ILE A 62 -3.57 -13.15 -12.26
N LEU A 63 -2.44 -12.45 -12.38
CA LEU A 63 -1.13 -13.06 -12.56
C LEU A 63 -0.35 -13.31 -11.25
N ALA A 64 -0.92 -12.95 -10.09
CA ALA A 64 -0.31 -13.19 -8.79
C ALA A 64 0.02 -14.68 -8.51
N PRO A 65 -0.86 -15.66 -8.82
CA PRO A 65 -0.53 -17.08 -8.63
C PRO A 65 0.63 -17.55 -9.51
N LEU A 66 0.72 -17.04 -10.75
CA LEU A 66 1.81 -17.34 -11.66
C LEU A 66 3.14 -16.80 -11.15
N SER A 67 3.13 -15.59 -10.59
CA SER A 67 4.30 -14.96 -9.98
C SER A 67 4.84 -15.77 -8.79
N GLY A 68 3.95 -16.29 -7.94
CA GLY A 68 4.31 -17.18 -6.84
C GLY A 68 4.98 -18.46 -7.34
N ARG A 69 4.40 -19.12 -8.35
CA ARG A 69 4.98 -20.34 -8.97
C ARG A 69 6.33 -20.07 -9.63
N ALA A 70 6.45 -18.94 -10.35
CA ALA A 70 7.70 -18.54 -10.96
C ALA A 70 8.81 -18.31 -9.90
N THR A 71 8.48 -17.63 -8.80
CA THR A 71 9.42 -17.40 -7.68
C THR A 71 9.88 -18.70 -7.03
N THR A 72 8.96 -19.67 -6.85
CA THR A 72 9.30 -20.98 -6.29
C THR A 72 10.18 -21.80 -7.26
N ARG A 73 9.91 -21.73 -8.57
CA ARG A 73 10.60 -22.54 -9.58
C ARG A 73 11.97 -21.97 -9.98
N PHE A 74 12.05 -20.66 -10.17
CA PHE A 74 13.24 -19.99 -10.73
C PHE A 74 14.06 -19.23 -9.67
N GLY A 75 13.54 -19.12 -8.42
CA GLY A 75 14.15 -18.36 -7.34
C GLY A 75 13.76 -16.88 -7.33
N GLU A 76 13.99 -16.25 -6.19
CA GLU A 76 13.54 -14.89 -5.92
C GLU A 76 14.27 -13.83 -6.77
N SER A 77 15.61 -13.95 -6.90
CA SER A 77 16.43 -12.93 -7.58
C SER A 77 16.17 -12.84 -9.09
N PRO A 78 16.15 -13.96 -9.87
CA PRO A 78 15.85 -13.89 -11.30
C PRO A 78 14.43 -13.35 -11.56
N VAL A 79 13.44 -13.79 -10.79
CA VAL A 79 12.04 -13.36 -10.96
C VAL A 79 11.88 -11.87 -10.63
N TYR A 80 12.56 -11.39 -9.59
CA TYR A 80 12.59 -9.97 -9.25
C TYR A 80 13.14 -9.12 -10.39
N ILE A 81 14.33 -9.49 -10.90
CA ILE A 81 15.01 -8.78 -11.99
C ILE A 81 14.14 -8.76 -13.25
N THR A 82 13.59 -9.92 -13.63
CA THR A 82 12.68 -10.03 -14.78
C THR A 82 11.45 -9.15 -14.60
N GLY A 83 10.85 -9.13 -13.40
CA GLY A 83 9.70 -8.30 -13.09
C GLY A 83 9.98 -6.81 -13.24
N VAL A 84 11.08 -6.32 -12.65
CA VAL A 84 11.49 -4.91 -12.76
C VAL A 84 11.81 -4.53 -14.22
N THR A 85 12.48 -5.43 -14.96
CA THR A 85 12.79 -5.22 -16.39
C THR A 85 11.53 -5.11 -17.24
N ILE A 86 10.54 -6.00 -17.02
CA ILE A 86 9.26 -5.95 -17.73
C ILE A 86 8.55 -4.63 -17.46
N VAL A 87 8.51 -4.15 -16.19
CA VAL A 87 7.93 -2.83 -15.90
C VAL A 87 8.67 -1.71 -16.61
N GLY A 88 10.01 -1.73 -16.60
CA GLY A 88 10.84 -0.74 -17.28
C GLY A 88 10.53 -0.69 -18.79
N ILE A 89 10.53 -1.85 -19.46
CA ILE A 89 10.18 -1.96 -20.89
C ILE A 89 8.75 -1.47 -21.13
N SER A 90 7.79 -1.87 -20.28
CA SER A 90 6.40 -1.44 -20.42
C SER A 90 6.26 0.09 -20.34
N MET A 91 7.07 0.78 -19.54
CA MET A 91 7.06 2.25 -19.47
C MET A 91 7.57 2.90 -20.77
N PHE A 92 8.59 2.32 -21.42
CA PHE A 92 9.00 2.77 -22.75
C PHE A 92 7.87 2.56 -23.77
N LEU A 93 7.26 1.38 -23.77
CA LEU A 93 6.14 1.09 -24.68
C LEU A 93 4.97 2.04 -24.44
N VAL A 94 4.64 2.36 -23.19
CA VAL A 94 3.61 3.37 -22.81
C VAL A 94 3.97 4.73 -23.40
N ALA A 95 5.23 5.19 -23.28
CA ALA A 95 5.69 6.48 -23.81
C ALA A 95 5.51 6.60 -25.33
N PHE A 96 5.61 5.48 -26.06
CA PHE A 96 5.49 5.42 -27.51
C PHE A 96 4.16 4.84 -28.00
N ALA A 97 3.16 4.66 -27.12
CA ALA A 97 1.83 4.25 -27.52
C ALA A 97 1.22 5.27 -28.49
N GLN A 98 0.64 4.78 -29.60
CA GLN A 98 0.01 5.59 -30.63
C GLN A 98 -1.52 5.49 -30.56
N THR A 99 -2.03 4.45 -29.91
CA THR A 99 -3.47 4.20 -29.78
C THR A 99 -3.82 3.83 -28.34
N TYR A 100 -5.05 4.11 -27.94
CA TYR A 100 -5.55 3.76 -26.63
C TYR A 100 -5.46 2.25 -26.30
N PRO A 101 -5.80 1.30 -27.23
CA PRO A 101 -5.60 -0.13 -26.98
C PRO A 101 -4.13 -0.51 -26.69
N GLN A 102 -3.17 0.11 -27.42
CA GLN A 102 -1.75 -0.10 -27.12
C GLN A 102 -1.40 0.36 -25.70
N LEU A 103 -1.89 1.52 -25.28
CA LEU A 103 -1.70 2.03 -23.92
C LEU A 103 -2.21 1.03 -22.89
N LEU A 104 -3.41 0.47 -23.06
CA LEU A 104 -3.98 -0.55 -22.16
C LEU A 104 -3.12 -1.81 -22.09
N ILE A 105 -2.71 -2.35 -23.23
CA ILE A 105 -1.88 -3.57 -23.30
C ILE A 105 -0.54 -3.35 -22.58
N PHE A 106 0.12 -2.23 -22.86
CA PHE A 106 1.40 -1.92 -22.27
C PHE A 106 1.31 -1.68 -20.75
N ARG A 107 0.21 -1.05 -20.29
CA ARG A 107 -0.06 -0.91 -18.86
C ARG A 107 -0.34 -2.26 -18.18
N GLY A 108 -1.08 -3.15 -18.83
CA GLY A 108 -1.29 -4.53 -18.36
C GLY A 108 0.02 -5.31 -18.22
N LEU A 109 0.92 -5.18 -19.22
CA LEU A 109 2.26 -5.77 -19.17
C LEU A 109 3.06 -5.25 -17.97
N GLY A 110 2.97 -3.95 -17.67
CA GLY A 110 3.56 -3.36 -16.49
C GLY A 110 3.00 -3.94 -15.18
N GLY A 111 1.69 -4.20 -15.14
CA GLY A 111 1.04 -4.86 -14.01
C GLY A 111 1.57 -6.28 -13.76
N PHE A 112 1.78 -7.06 -14.82
CA PHE A 112 2.42 -8.37 -14.72
C PHE A 112 3.83 -8.30 -14.14
N GLY A 113 4.70 -7.46 -14.70
CA GLY A 113 6.04 -7.25 -14.19
C GLY A 113 6.05 -6.79 -12.72
N SER A 114 5.10 -5.91 -12.36
CA SER A 114 4.92 -5.43 -10.98
C SER A 114 4.61 -6.57 -10.00
N THR A 115 3.79 -7.52 -10.38
CA THR A 115 3.48 -8.68 -9.52
C THR A 115 4.72 -9.57 -9.33
N LEU A 116 5.46 -9.84 -10.41
CA LEU A 116 6.68 -10.64 -10.35
C LEU A 116 7.68 -10.05 -9.34
N PHE A 117 7.98 -8.75 -9.44
CA PHE A 117 8.96 -8.17 -8.52
C PHE A 117 8.44 -8.04 -7.09
N THR A 118 7.16 -7.74 -6.89
CA THR A 118 6.59 -7.58 -5.54
C THR A 118 6.58 -8.90 -4.78
N VAL A 119 6.08 -9.97 -5.42
CA VAL A 119 6.02 -11.30 -4.79
C VAL A 119 7.43 -11.83 -4.49
N SER A 120 8.35 -11.70 -5.46
CA SER A 120 9.73 -12.15 -5.27
C SER A 120 10.48 -11.32 -4.24
N ALA A 121 10.26 -9.99 -4.16
CA ALA A 121 10.84 -9.14 -3.12
C ALA A 121 10.42 -9.57 -1.71
N MET A 122 9.12 -9.82 -1.49
CA MET A 122 8.61 -10.27 -0.20
C MET A 122 9.18 -11.65 0.18
N SER A 123 9.26 -12.57 -0.78
CA SER A 123 9.89 -13.88 -0.57
C SER A 123 11.38 -13.75 -0.23
N PHE A 124 12.11 -12.88 -0.93
CA PHE A 124 13.52 -12.61 -0.69
C PHE A 124 13.77 -12.02 0.70
N LEU A 125 12.98 -11.01 1.10
CA LEU A 125 13.08 -10.41 2.43
C LEU A 125 12.78 -11.43 3.53
N ALA A 126 11.77 -12.28 3.36
CA ALA A 126 11.43 -13.32 4.30
C ALA A 126 12.54 -14.37 4.44
N ALA A 127 13.16 -14.79 3.31
CA ALA A 127 14.19 -15.81 3.27
C ALA A 127 15.56 -15.35 3.77
N LYS A 128 15.94 -14.10 3.46
CA LYS A 128 17.30 -13.57 3.71
C LYS A 128 17.41 -12.69 4.95
N SER A 129 16.31 -12.32 5.60
CA SER A 129 16.35 -11.53 6.84
C SER A 129 16.59 -12.41 8.06
N PRO A 130 17.70 -12.20 8.79
CA PRO A 130 17.91 -12.86 10.08
C PRO A 130 16.73 -12.61 11.02
N PRO A 131 16.25 -13.61 11.79
CA PRO A 131 15.09 -13.47 12.69
C PRO A 131 15.19 -12.26 13.63
N SER A 132 16.38 -11.99 14.14
CA SER A 132 16.67 -10.89 15.09
C SER A 132 16.51 -9.49 14.52
N ILE A 133 16.62 -9.30 13.20
CA ILE A 133 16.52 -7.98 12.54
C ILE A 133 15.40 -7.93 11.49
N ARG A 134 14.56 -8.96 11.37
CA ARG A 134 13.51 -9.05 10.35
C ARG A 134 12.56 -7.86 10.39
N GLY A 135 12.12 -7.44 11.59
CA GLY A 135 11.28 -6.25 11.74
C GLY A 135 11.97 -4.96 11.26
N ARG A 136 13.28 -4.81 11.56
CA ARG A 136 14.07 -3.66 11.11
C ARG A 136 14.24 -3.64 9.58
N VAL A 137 14.42 -4.80 8.96
CA VAL A 137 14.53 -4.93 7.50
C VAL A 137 13.20 -4.58 6.82
N SER A 138 12.09 -5.17 7.29
CA SER A 138 10.75 -4.87 6.76
C SER A 138 10.38 -3.39 6.95
N GLY A 139 10.72 -2.81 8.10
CA GLY A 139 10.54 -1.38 8.35
C GLY A 139 11.35 -0.50 7.41
N ALA A 140 12.62 -0.82 7.16
CA ALA A 140 13.47 -0.08 6.22
C ALA A 140 12.96 -0.17 4.77
N TYR A 141 12.49 -1.35 4.34
CA TYR A 141 11.87 -1.54 3.02
C TYR A 141 10.59 -0.72 2.87
N ALA A 142 9.70 -0.79 3.87
CA ALA A 142 8.46 -0.02 3.88
C ALA A 142 8.71 1.50 3.90
N SER A 143 9.70 1.97 4.68
CA SER A 143 10.08 3.38 4.75
C SER A 143 10.64 3.88 3.41
N ALA A 144 11.47 3.08 2.74
CA ALA A 144 11.99 3.42 1.42
C ALA A 144 10.86 3.58 0.40
N PHE A 145 9.90 2.65 0.41
CA PHE A 145 8.73 2.71 -0.46
C PHE A 145 7.84 3.91 -0.15
N LEU A 146 7.63 4.22 1.13
CA LEU A 146 6.83 5.36 1.59
C LEU A 146 7.45 6.69 1.16
N ILE A 147 8.74 6.90 1.40
CA ILE A 147 9.46 8.13 1.01
C ILE A 147 9.42 8.31 -0.50
N GLY A 148 9.61 7.22 -1.27
CA GLY A 148 9.50 7.25 -2.72
C GLY A 148 8.12 7.69 -3.20
N ASN A 149 7.05 7.15 -2.62
CA ASN A 149 5.67 7.52 -2.95
C ASN A 149 5.31 8.97 -2.60
N ILE A 150 5.95 9.56 -1.58
CA ILE A 150 5.75 10.97 -1.24
C ILE A 150 6.49 11.88 -2.22
N SER A 151 7.75 11.55 -2.51
CA SER A 151 8.63 12.36 -3.34
C SER A 151 8.28 12.27 -4.83
N GLY A 152 7.77 11.10 -5.26
CA GLY A 152 7.50 10.80 -6.65
C GLY A 152 6.56 11.79 -7.34
N PRO A 153 5.37 12.10 -6.80
CA PRO A 153 4.45 13.03 -7.43
C PRO A 153 5.04 14.43 -7.59
N LEU A 154 5.82 14.94 -6.61
CA LEU A 154 6.51 16.23 -6.72
C LEU A 154 7.50 16.24 -7.88
N VAL A 155 8.33 15.20 -7.98
CA VAL A 155 9.26 15.04 -9.11
C VAL A 155 8.48 14.92 -10.42
N GLY A 156 7.37 14.16 -10.45
CA GLY A 156 6.49 14.02 -11.61
C GLY A 156 5.94 15.36 -12.09
N GLY A 157 5.45 16.19 -11.15
CA GLY A 157 4.94 17.54 -11.47
C GLY A 157 6.00 18.45 -12.08
N LEU A 158 7.25 18.38 -11.60
CA LEU A 158 8.38 19.13 -12.19
C LEU A 158 8.73 18.64 -13.61
N LEU A 159 8.53 17.35 -13.88
CA LEU A 159 8.85 16.75 -15.17
C LEU A 159 7.77 16.99 -16.24
N VAL A 160 6.59 17.46 -15.88
CA VAL A 160 5.50 17.79 -16.83
C VAL A 160 5.99 18.75 -17.91
N GLY A 161 6.81 19.74 -17.54
CA GLY A 161 7.38 20.73 -18.48
C GLY A 161 8.30 20.13 -19.57
N LEU A 162 8.79 18.88 -19.39
CA LEU A 162 9.59 18.16 -20.39
C LEU A 162 8.74 17.42 -21.45
N GLY A 163 7.43 17.56 -21.36
CA GLY A 163 6.47 16.90 -22.26
C GLY A 163 5.88 15.61 -21.71
N PRO A 164 4.76 15.15 -22.29
CA PRO A 164 3.93 14.07 -21.72
C PRO A 164 4.61 12.70 -21.68
N ARG A 165 5.65 12.48 -22.49
CA ARG A 165 6.38 11.20 -22.59
C ARG A 165 7.55 11.08 -21.61
N ALA A 166 8.14 12.22 -21.22
CA ALA A 166 9.35 12.26 -20.41
C ALA A 166 9.24 11.52 -19.06
N PRO A 167 8.15 11.63 -18.27
CA PRO A 167 7.98 10.90 -17.02
C PRO A 167 8.07 9.38 -17.20
N PHE A 168 7.48 8.84 -18.26
CA PHE A 168 7.49 7.40 -18.55
C PHE A 168 8.89 6.92 -18.96
N LEU A 169 9.60 7.69 -19.78
CA LEU A 169 10.99 7.38 -20.21
C LEU A 169 11.95 7.42 -19.03
N ILE A 170 11.84 8.44 -18.18
CA ILE A 170 12.68 8.59 -16.98
C ILE A 170 12.42 7.42 -16.02
N TYR A 171 11.15 7.08 -15.77
CA TYR A 171 10.83 5.95 -14.91
C TYR A 171 11.29 4.63 -15.51
N GLY A 172 11.03 4.39 -16.80
CA GLY A 172 11.49 3.19 -17.50
C GLY A 172 13.03 3.02 -17.42
N SER A 173 13.77 4.10 -17.67
CA SER A 173 15.23 4.11 -17.57
C SER A 173 15.71 3.82 -16.15
N SER A 174 15.11 4.44 -15.14
CA SER A 174 15.46 4.22 -13.73
C SER A 174 15.21 2.78 -13.28
N LEU A 175 14.14 2.13 -13.80
CA LEU A 175 13.85 0.73 -13.54
C LEU A 175 14.86 -0.21 -14.20
N LEU A 176 15.28 0.07 -15.45
CA LEU A 176 16.31 -0.73 -16.11
C LEU A 176 17.64 -0.61 -15.40
N VAL A 177 18.01 0.60 -14.94
CA VAL A 177 19.20 0.81 -14.10
C VAL A 177 19.06 0.06 -12.77
N ALA A 178 17.93 0.15 -12.10
CA ALA A 178 17.68 -0.58 -10.85
C ALA A 178 17.78 -2.10 -11.06
N SER A 179 17.21 -2.62 -12.16
CA SER A 179 17.31 -4.03 -12.55
C SER A 179 18.77 -4.46 -12.75
N LEU A 180 19.57 -3.66 -13.44
CA LEU A 180 20.99 -3.91 -13.65
C LEU A 180 21.78 -3.89 -12.32
N VAL A 181 21.52 -2.91 -11.44
CA VAL A 181 22.16 -2.83 -10.12
C VAL A 181 21.82 -4.05 -9.28
N VAL A 182 20.57 -4.49 -9.28
CA VAL A 182 20.15 -5.70 -8.57
C VAL A 182 20.79 -6.94 -9.18
N TYR A 183 20.86 -7.05 -10.51
CA TYR A 183 21.53 -8.16 -11.21
C TYR A 183 23.00 -8.25 -10.79
N LEU A 184 23.76 -7.16 -10.88
CA LEU A 184 25.17 -7.12 -10.50
C LEU A 184 25.38 -7.35 -9.00
N GLY A 185 24.49 -6.82 -8.15
CA GLY A 185 24.59 -6.94 -6.70
C GLY A 185 24.26 -8.34 -6.15
N LEU A 186 23.30 -9.03 -6.78
CA LEU A 186 22.86 -10.36 -6.34
C LEU A 186 23.58 -11.51 -7.05
N HIS A 187 24.07 -11.30 -8.27
CA HIS A 187 24.73 -12.37 -9.06
C HIS A 187 26.06 -12.84 -8.44
N ARG A 188 26.71 -11.98 -7.66
CA ARG A 188 28.02 -12.27 -7.02
C ARG A 188 27.96 -13.22 -5.82
N ARG A 189 26.77 -13.64 -5.35
CA ARG A 189 26.62 -14.46 -4.13
C ARG A 189 25.64 -15.61 -4.31
N LYS A 190 26.00 -16.58 -5.14
CA LYS A 190 25.33 -17.89 -5.17
C LYS A 190 25.64 -18.66 -3.90
N GLY A 191 24.62 -19.07 -3.15
CA GLY A 191 24.70 -20.16 -2.17
C GLY A 191 24.38 -19.83 -0.73
N GLN A 192 23.09 -19.60 -0.41
CA GLN A 192 22.57 -19.94 0.91
C GLN A 192 21.31 -20.78 0.75
N LYS A 193 21.36 -21.99 1.31
CA LYS A 193 20.21 -22.91 1.35
C LYS A 193 19.04 -22.26 2.10
N ARG A 194 17.86 -22.40 1.53
CA ARG A 194 16.57 -22.02 2.15
C ARG A 194 16.41 -22.79 3.43
N HIS A 195 16.40 -22.11 4.59
CA HIS A 195 15.86 -22.68 5.81
C HIS A 195 14.34 -22.59 5.71
N GLU A 196 13.71 -23.65 5.36
CA GLU A 196 12.27 -23.80 5.44
C GLU A 196 11.90 -23.95 6.93
N ILE A 197 11.43 -22.86 7.54
CA ILE A 197 10.81 -22.93 8.85
C ILE A 197 9.43 -23.52 8.61
N ILE A 198 9.25 -24.79 8.96
CA ILE A 198 7.95 -25.46 8.95
C ILE A 198 7.13 -24.79 10.05
N ASP A 199 6.16 -23.99 9.66
CA ASP A 199 5.20 -23.37 10.58
C ASP A 199 4.06 -24.40 10.79
N GLU A 200 4.00 -25.02 11.95
CA GLU A 200 3.03 -26.08 12.29
C GLU A 200 1.64 -25.53 12.67
N ARG A 201 1.47 -24.21 12.78
CA ARG A 201 0.18 -23.61 13.15
C ARG A 201 -0.90 -23.93 12.12
N VAL A 202 -2.12 -24.15 12.59
CA VAL A 202 -3.27 -24.44 11.73
C VAL A 202 -3.68 -23.18 10.94
N PRO A 203 -3.87 -23.26 9.61
CA PRO A 203 -4.35 -22.13 8.84
C PRO A 203 -5.80 -21.80 9.21
N TRP A 204 -6.11 -20.51 9.37
CA TRP A 204 -7.50 -20.08 9.52
C TRP A 204 -8.13 -19.98 8.13
N SER A 205 -9.18 -20.77 7.88
CA SER A 205 -9.84 -20.81 6.59
C SER A 205 -10.66 -19.52 6.35
N PHE A 206 -10.79 -19.11 5.08
CA PHE A 206 -11.61 -17.95 4.72
C PHE A 206 -13.06 -18.10 5.19
N ALA A 207 -13.66 -19.28 4.99
CA ALA A 207 -15.05 -19.56 5.35
C ALA A 207 -15.31 -19.44 6.87
N GLU A 208 -14.35 -19.87 7.69
CA GLU A 208 -14.42 -19.75 9.14
C GLU A 208 -14.23 -18.28 9.58
N ALA A 209 -13.24 -17.58 9.00
CA ALA A 209 -12.99 -16.17 9.28
C ALA A 209 -14.18 -15.29 8.89
N PHE A 210 -14.86 -15.59 7.78
CA PHE A 210 -16.02 -14.85 7.29
C PHE A 210 -17.25 -14.93 8.22
N LYS A 211 -17.30 -15.86 9.18
CA LYS A 211 -18.33 -15.88 10.23
C LYS A 211 -18.12 -14.77 11.27
N ASN A 212 -16.92 -14.22 11.38
CA ASN A 212 -16.59 -13.16 12.33
C ASN A 212 -16.96 -11.77 11.79
N ASN A 213 -17.78 -11.01 12.54
CA ASN A 213 -18.25 -9.70 12.11
C ASN A 213 -17.13 -8.66 12.01
N SER A 214 -16.13 -8.70 12.89
CA SER A 214 -14.96 -7.79 12.79
C SER A 214 -14.12 -8.09 11.55
N TYR A 215 -14.05 -9.36 11.11
CA TYR A 215 -13.38 -9.71 9.86
C TYR A 215 -14.15 -9.22 8.63
N LYS A 216 -15.49 -9.31 8.62
CA LYS A 216 -16.32 -8.74 7.54
C LYS A 216 -16.15 -7.22 7.46
N ALA A 217 -16.14 -6.53 8.61
CA ALA A 217 -15.88 -5.09 8.67
C ALA A 217 -14.48 -4.74 8.17
N ALA A 218 -13.48 -5.56 8.50
CA ALA A 218 -12.12 -5.41 7.99
C ALA A 218 -12.08 -5.54 6.46
N LEU A 219 -12.71 -6.57 5.88
CA LEU A 219 -12.79 -6.72 4.41
C LEU A 219 -13.44 -5.51 3.75
N GLY A 220 -14.56 -5.01 4.30
CA GLY A 220 -15.23 -3.80 3.80
C GLY A 220 -14.33 -2.56 3.86
N SER A 221 -13.57 -2.38 4.94
CA SER A 221 -12.65 -1.25 5.06
C SER A 221 -11.43 -1.38 4.16
N PHE A 222 -10.90 -2.60 3.93
CA PHE A 222 -9.84 -2.83 2.95
C PHE A 222 -10.30 -2.53 1.52
N PHE A 223 -11.50 -2.96 1.16
CA PHE A 223 -12.13 -2.63 -0.12
C PHE A 223 -12.27 -1.11 -0.29
N ALA A 224 -12.86 -0.41 0.69
CA ALA A 224 -13.07 1.04 0.64
C ALA A 224 -11.74 1.82 0.58
N ASN A 225 -10.71 1.37 1.29
CA ASN A 225 -9.38 1.96 1.23
C ASN A 225 -8.72 1.74 -0.14
N GLY A 226 -8.83 0.54 -0.71
CA GLY A 226 -8.37 0.24 -2.07
C GLY A 226 -9.07 1.12 -3.10
N TRP A 227 -10.39 1.23 -3.02
CA TRP A 227 -11.22 2.09 -3.85
C TRP A 227 -10.75 3.55 -3.85
N ALA A 228 -10.65 4.15 -2.66
CA ALA A 228 -10.32 5.57 -2.53
C ALA A 228 -8.84 5.86 -2.80
N THR A 229 -7.93 5.08 -2.18
CA THR A 229 -6.50 5.42 -2.14
C THR A 229 -5.76 5.04 -3.42
N PHE A 230 -6.01 3.85 -3.95
CA PHE A 230 -5.34 3.42 -5.18
C PHE A 230 -6.18 3.66 -6.43
N GLY A 231 -7.50 3.63 -6.30
CA GLY A 231 -8.43 3.84 -7.38
C GLY A 231 -8.65 5.32 -7.67
N VAL A 232 -9.57 5.93 -6.95
CA VAL A 232 -10.06 7.29 -7.22
C VAL A 232 -8.96 8.33 -7.14
N ARG A 233 -8.10 8.25 -6.13
CA ARG A 233 -6.97 9.18 -5.98
C ARG A 233 -6.00 9.13 -7.17
N ASN A 234 -5.68 7.96 -7.70
CA ASN A 234 -4.68 7.84 -8.76
C ASN A 234 -5.26 8.07 -10.17
N ALA A 235 -6.57 7.92 -10.35
CA ALA A 235 -7.23 8.09 -11.64
C ALA A 235 -7.97 9.42 -11.75
N ILE A 236 -8.88 9.68 -10.80
CA ILE A 236 -9.87 10.76 -10.91
C ILE A 236 -9.36 12.09 -10.35
N MET A 237 -8.59 12.06 -9.26
CA MET A 237 -8.09 13.29 -8.65
C MET A 237 -7.14 14.09 -9.56
N PRO A 238 -6.16 13.47 -10.28
CA PRO A 238 -5.35 14.20 -11.24
C PRO A 238 -6.15 14.71 -12.44
N LEU A 239 -7.12 13.92 -12.93
CA LEU A 239 -8.00 14.31 -14.02
C LEU A 239 -8.86 15.54 -13.63
N PHE A 240 -9.43 15.53 -12.43
CA PHE A 240 -10.15 16.67 -11.88
C PHE A 240 -9.26 17.92 -11.79
N ALA A 241 -8.06 17.79 -11.21
CA ALA A 241 -7.16 18.93 -11.07
C ALA A 241 -6.73 19.49 -12.43
N ALA A 242 -6.48 18.64 -13.42
CA ALA A 242 -6.15 19.05 -14.77
C ALA A 242 -7.29 19.86 -15.42
N SER A 243 -8.55 19.46 -15.21
CA SER A 243 -9.72 20.16 -15.78
C SER A 243 -10.14 21.38 -14.98
N ALA A 244 -10.16 21.30 -13.64
CA ALA A 244 -10.70 22.36 -12.77
C ALA A 244 -9.76 23.57 -12.61
N PHE A 245 -8.45 23.35 -12.70
CA PHE A 245 -7.45 24.39 -12.46
C PHE A 245 -6.69 24.84 -13.73
N ALA A 246 -7.01 24.27 -14.89
CA ALA A 246 -6.48 24.73 -16.17
C ALA A 246 -6.94 26.19 -16.45
N GLY A 247 -5.99 27.07 -16.80
CA GLY A 247 -6.31 28.44 -17.21
C GLY A 247 -6.88 29.34 -16.11
N THR A 248 -6.86 28.94 -14.84
CA THR A 248 -7.37 29.75 -13.71
C THR A 248 -6.46 30.91 -13.29
N GLY A 249 -5.27 31.06 -13.92
CA GLY A 249 -4.26 32.03 -13.50
C GLY A 249 -3.52 31.69 -12.21
N PHE A 250 -3.72 30.46 -11.67
CA PHE A 250 -2.94 29.94 -10.55
C PHE A 250 -1.50 29.68 -11.02
N VAL A 251 -0.53 29.85 -10.12
CA VAL A 251 0.91 29.70 -10.43
C VAL A 251 1.27 28.31 -10.97
N LEU A 252 0.51 27.28 -10.58
CA LEU A 252 0.68 25.89 -11.02
C LEU A 252 -0.37 25.56 -12.08
N ASP A 253 0.04 24.85 -13.12
CA ASP A 253 -0.92 24.25 -14.06
C ASP A 253 -1.72 23.10 -13.42
N GLY A 254 -2.71 22.58 -14.13
CA GLY A 254 -3.58 21.52 -13.61
C GLY A 254 -2.81 20.24 -13.21
N ALA A 255 -1.82 19.82 -13.99
CA ALA A 255 -1.00 18.63 -13.72
C ALA A 255 -0.06 18.85 -12.52
N GLN A 256 0.52 20.04 -12.41
CA GLN A 256 1.34 20.43 -11.26
C GLN A 256 0.49 20.54 -9.99
N THR A 257 -0.71 21.10 -10.09
CA THR A 257 -1.69 21.15 -8.98
C THR A 257 -2.05 19.73 -8.50
N ALA A 258 -2.28 18.80 -9.43
CA ALA A 258 -2.49 17.39 -9.09
C ALA A 258 -1.28 16.79 -8.35
N ALA A 259 -0.07 17.04 -8.85
CA ALA A 259 1.16 16.52 -8.24
C ALA A 259 1.37 17.02 -6.81
N VAL A 260 1.14 18.32 -6.58
CA VAL A 260 1.23 18.93 -5.24
C VAL A 260 0.15 18.35 -4.32
N ALA A 261 -1.08 18.22 -4.78
CA ALA A 261 -2.18 17.65 -4.00
C ALA A 261 -1.93 16.19 -3.60
N LEU A 262 -1.41 15.37 -4.52
CA LEU A 262 -1.00 13.97 -4.23
C LEU A 262 0.11 13.91 -3.18
N SER A 263 1.07 14.83 -3.24
CA SER A 263 2.16 14.92 -2.27
C SER A 263 1.67 15.37 -0.90
N ILE A 264 0.76 16.36 -0.86
CA ILE A 264 0.12 16.83 0.38
C ILE A 264 -0.73 15.70 1.01
N PHE A 265 -1.46 14.93 0.20
CA PHE A 265 -2.14 13.72 0.68
C PHE A 265 -1.15 12.76 1.33
N ALA A 266 -0.01 12.48 0.69
CA ALA A 266 1.00 11.59 1.22
C ALA A 266 1.62 12.12 2.52
N VAL A 267 1.84 13.42 2.64
CA VAL A 267 2.28 14.08 3.90
C VAL A 267 1.24 13.87 5.00
N GLY A 268 -0.05 14.13 4.74
CA GLY A 268 -1.13 13.89 5.69
C GLY A 268 -1.18 12.43 6.17
N ASN A 269 -1.01 11.48 5.24
CA ASN A 269 -0.96 10.05 5.55
C ASN A 269 0.21 9.70 6.49
N VAL A 270 1.42 10.18 6.18
CA VAL A 270 2.62 9.91 6.99
C VAL A 270 2.52 10.52 8.38
N LEU A 271 2.06 11.76 8.48
CA LEU A 271 1.87 12.41 9.77
C LEU A 271 0.88 11.61 10.62
N ALA A 272 -0.25 11.20 10.08
CA ALA A 272 -1.23 10.42 10.81
C ALA A 272 -0.70 9.03 11.20
N VAL A 273 -0.02 8.30 10.30
CA VAL A 273 0.62 7.02 10.63
C VAL A 273 1.64 7.19 11.76
N THR A 274 2.48 8.21 11.69
CA THR A 274 3.58 8.39 12.64
C THR A 274 3.09 8.78 14.03
N PHE A 275 2.14 9.72 14.09
CA PHE A 275 1.71 10.28 15.37
C PHE A 275 0.49 9.58 15.98
N LEU A 276 -0.44 9.09 15.15
CA LEU A 276 -1.73 8.59 15.62
C LEU A 276 -1.79 7.06 15.73
N SER A 277 -1.09 6.31 14.85
CA SER A 277 -1.21 4.84 14.83
C SER A 277 -0.79 4.17 16.14
N ARG A 278 0.23 4.71 16.82
CA ARG A 278 0.70 4.22 18.13
C ARG A 278 -0.37 4.24 19.22
N TYR A 279 -1.30 5.18 19.13
CA TYR A 279 -2.38 5.27 20.12
C TYR A 279 -3.44 4.18 19.91
N SER A 280 -3.53 3.58 18.73
CA SER A 280 -4.45 2.47 18.48
C SER A 280 -4.11 1.21 19.29
N ASP A 281 -2.85 1.03 19.68
CA ASP A 281 -2.42 -0.05 20.59
C ASP A 281 -2.96 0.16 22.01
N LYS A 282 -3.11 1.42 22.43
CA LYS A 282 -3.53 1.80 23.79
C LYS A 282 -5.04 1.93 23.92
N TYR A 283 -5.71 2.53 22.94
CA TYR A 283 -7.14 2.87 23.00
C TYR A 283 -8.03 1.92 22.19
N GLY A 284 -7.46 0.94 21.50
CA GLY A 284 -8.18 0.00 20.66
C GLY A 284 -8.05 0.31 19.16
N ARG A 285 -8.32 -0.67 18.33
CA ARG A 285 -8.21 -0.55 16.85
C ARG A 285 -9.42 0.16 16.25
N LYS A 286 -10.61 -0.20 16.74
CA LYS A 286 -11.89 0.28 16.22
C LYS A 286 -12.03 1.80 16.18
N PRO A 287 -11.73 2.59 17.25
CA PRO A 287 -11.87 4.04 17.20
C PRO A 287 -11.05 4.69 16.09
N PHE A 288 -9.81 4.20 15.87
CA PHE A 288 -8.90 4.73 14.84
C PHE A 288 -9.31 4.35 13.43
N ILE A 289 -9.86 3.14 13.24
CA ILE A 289 -10.39 2.72 11.93
C ILE A 289 -11.64 3.54 11.59
N VAL A 290 -12.58 3.68 12.51
CA VAL A 290 -13.82 4.44 12.29
C VAL A 290 -13.51 5.92 12.03
N SER A 291 -12.76 6.57 12.90
CA SER A 291 -12.41 7.98 12.72
C SER A 291 -11.59 8.21 11.45
N GLY A 292 -10.63 7.31 11.16
CA GLY A 292 -9.84 7.37 9.93
C GLY A 292 -10.69 7.27 8.67
N LEU A 293 -11.63 6.32 8.63
CA LEU A 293 -12.57 6.17 7.50
C LEU A 293 -13.49 7.38 7.34
N LEU A 294 -14.02 7.95 8.44
CA LEU A 294 -14.88 9.12 8.38
C LEU A 294 -14.13 10.38 7.95
N VAL A 295 -12.91 10.60 8.47
CA VAL A 295 -12.05 11.71 8.05
C VAL A 295 -11.65 11.58 6.58
N ALA A 296 -11.29 10.38 6.13
CA ALA A 296 -11.00 10.11 4.72
C ALA A 296 -12.25 10.30 3.84
N ALA A 297 -13.43 9.92 4.34
CA ALA A 297 -14.72 10.10 3.65
C ALA A 297 -15.03 11.57 3.40
N VAL A 298 -14.91 12.39 4.43
CA VAL A 298 -15.12 13.86 4.30
C VAL A 298 -14.08 14.45 3.36
N GLY A 299 -12.79 14.20 3.60
CA GLY A 299 -11.71 14.75 2.76
C GLY A 299 -11.85 14.36 1.28
N THR A 300 -12.19 13.08 0.99
CA THR A 300 -12.37 12.61 -0.39
C THR A 300 -13.68 13.12 -1.00
N GLY A 301 -14.77 13.10 -0.25
CA GLY A 301 -16.11 13.47 -0.76
C GLY A 301 -16.22 14.93 -1.16
N VAL A 302 -15.48 15.82 -0.51
CA VAL A 302 -15.54 17.26 -0.82
C VAL A 302 -14.61 17.69 -1.97
N LEU A 303 -13.65 16.83 -2.39
CA LEU A 303 -12.66 17.21 -3.43
C LEU A 303 -13.31 17.76 -4.70
N GLY A 304 -14.38 17.14 -5.18
CA GLY A 304 -15.05 17.53 -6.42
C GLY A 304 -15.76 18.90 -6.37
N PHE A 305 -15.92 19.49 -5.18
CA PHE A 305 -16.53 20.80 -4.98
C PHE A 305 -15.48 21.91 -4.82
N MET A 306 -14.19 21.56 -4.79
CA MET A 306 -13.12 22.51 -4.53
C MET A 306 -12.73 23.28 -5.80
N THR A 307 -13.18 24.51 -5.91
CA THR A 307 -12.81 25.44 -7.01
C THR A 307 -11.54 26.25 -6.70
N ASN A 308 -11.14 26.31 -5.42
CA ASN A 308 -9.93 26.98 -4.97
C ASN A 308 -8.81 25.95 -4.73
N PRO A 309 -7.62 26.13 -5.36
CA PRO A 309 -6.50 25.19 -5.20
C PRO A 309 -6.06 24.98 -3.75
N TRP A 310 -6.11 26.01 -2.91
CA TRP A 310 -5.74 25.90 -1.49
C TRP A 310 -6.69 25.03 -0.69
N LEU A 311 -8.01 25.15 -0.97
CA LEU A 311 -9.02 24.27 -0.35
C LEU A 311 -8.90 22.84 -0.86
N PHE A 312 -8.54 22.64 -2.14
CA PHE A 312 -8.25 21.35 -2.72
C PHE A 312 -7.05 20.68 -2.04
N PHE A 313 -5.98 21.44 -1.75
CA PHE A 313 -4.83 20.97 -0.99
C PHE A 313 -5.21 20.60 0.46
N LEU A 314 -6.02 21.42 1.11
CA LEU A 314 -6.50 21.14 2.47
C LEU A 314 -7.35 19.88 2.51
N ALA A 315 -8.30 19.71 1.58
CA ALA A 315 -9.12 18.49 1.47
C ALA A 315 -8.24 17.25 1.21
N SER A 316 -7.21 17.38 0.37
CA SER A 316 -6.23 16.33 0.10
C SER A 316 -5.43 15.95 1.36
N LEU A 317 -5.01 16.92 2.16
CA LEU A 317 -4.34 16.69 3.45
C LEU A 317 -5.24 15.90 4.41
N VAL A 318 -6.51 16.31 4.52
CA VAL A 318 -7.52 15.67 5.40
C VAL A 318 -7.78 14.25 4.94
N ALA A 319 -7.98 14.01 3.63
CA ALA A 319 -8.16 12.68 3.07
C ALA A 319 -6.94 11.77 3.35
N GLY A 320 -5.74 12.32 3.21
CA GLY A 320 -4.50 11.63 3.51
C GLY A 320 -4.35 11.30 4.98
N ALA A 321 -4.64 12.23 5.88
CA ALA A 321 -4.60 12.01 7.32
C ALA A 321 -5.59 10.92 7.76
N GLY A 322 -6.82 10.94 7.24
CA GLY A 322 -7.82 9.89 7.49
C GLY A 322 -7.32 8.51 7.07
N THR A 323 -6.76 8.40 5.87
CA THR A 323 -6.15 7.15 5.36
C THR A 323 -4.98 6.69 6.23
N GLY A 324 -4.13 7.60 6.69
CA GLY A 324 -3.01 7.29 7.60
C GLY A 324 -3.47 6.77 8.96
N MET A 325 -4.55 7.35 9.51
CA MET A 325 -5.13 6.90 10.78
C MET A 325 -5.61 5.45 10.72
N LEU A 326 -6.17 5.01 9.60
CA LEU A 326 -6.76 3.67 9.47
C LEU A 326 -5.75 2.58 9.07
N ASN A 327 -4.69 2.90 8.32
CA ASN A 327 -3.84 1.90 7.68
C ASN A 327 -3.19 0.90 8.66
N ALA A 328 -2.53 1.37 9.71
CA ALA A 328 -1.86 0.50 10.67
C ALA A 328 -2.86 -0.24 11.58
N PRO A 329 -3.90 0.41 12.17
CA PRO A 329 -4.94 -0.29 12.93
C PRO A 329 -5.70 -1.33 12.13
N GLN A 330 -5.96 -1.09 10.84
CA GLN A 330 -6.64 -2.00 9.93
C GLN A 330 -5.83 -3.29 9.73
N GLN A 331 -4.52 -3.19 9.49
CA GLN A 331 -3.64 -4.35 9.39
C GLN A 331 -3.55 -5.10 10.72
N ALA A 332 -3.40 -4.35 11.83
CA ALA A 332 -3.30 -4.91 13.16
C ALA A 332 -4.59 -5.62 13.59
N SER A 333 -5.77 -5.12 13.19
CA SER A 333 -7.06 -5.75 13.53
C SER A 333 -7.16 -7.18 13.00
N ILE A 334 -6.66 -7.45 11.79
CA ILE A 334 -6.62 -8.81 11.24
C ILE A 334 -5.64 -9.69 12.02
N ALA A 335 -4.46 -9.15 12.35
CA ALA A 335 -3.48 -9.89 13.14
C ALA A 335 -4.02 -10.26 14.54
N ASP A 336 -4.73 -9.32 15.18
CA ASP A 336 -5.37 -9.53 16.49
C ASP A 336 -6.47 -10.62 16.42
N LEU A 337 -7.25 -10.66 15.33
CA LEU A 337 -8.29 -11.68 15.09
C LEU A 337 -7.70 -13.07 14.90
N VAL A 338 -6.60 -13.19 14.15
CA VAL A 338 -5.91 -14.48 13.92
C VAL A 338 -5.30 -15.00 15.21
N GLY A 339 -4.71 -14.13 16.02
CA GLY A 339 -3.99 -14.50 17.22
C GLY A 339 -2.65 -15.19 16.94
N GLN A 340 -2.05 -15.78 17.99
CA GLN A 340 -0.73 -16.43 17.89
C GLN A 340 -0.81 -17.92 17.49
N GLU A 341 -1.96 -18.56 17.64
CA GLU A 341 -2.15 -20.00 17.46
C GLU A 341 -2.42 -20.40 16.00
N ARG A 342 -2.77 -19.45 15.14
CA ARG A 342 -3.17 -19.70 13.74
C ARG A 342 -2.25 -19.01 12.74
N LYS A 343 -2.22 -19.53 11.50
CA LYS A 343 -1.53 -18.86 10.37
C LYS A 343 -2.39 -17.73 9.83
N ALA A 344 -1.81 -16.53 9.72
CA ALA A 344 -2.48 -15.35 9.21
C ALA A 344 -2.58 -15.29 7.67
N GLY A 345 -1.84 -16.12 6.96
CA GLY A 345 -1.62 -16.00 5.51
C GLY A 345 -2.90 -15.88 4.68
N THR A 346 -3.84 -16.83 4.82
CA THR A 346 -5.10 -16.84 4.04
C THR A 346 -5.97 -15.62 4.33
N VAL A 347 -6.09 -15.26 5.60
CA VAL A 347 -6.96 -14.15 6.06
C VAL A 347 -6.38 -12.80 5.67
N MET A 348 -5.05 -12.65 5.78
CA MET A 348 -4.37 -11.43 5.37
C MET A 348 -4.39 -11.24 3.85
N SER A 349 -4.17 -12.34 3.09
CA SER A 349 -4.24 -12.29 1.62
C SER A 349 -5.63 -11.96 1.10
N SER A 350 -6.69 -12.49 1.70
CA SER A 350 -8.06 -12.17 1.31
C SER A 350 -8.45 -10.72 1.64
N ALA A 351 -7.93 -10.14 2.72
CA ALA A 351 -8.08 -8.72 2.99
C ALA A 351 -7.34 -7.85 1.95
N GLN A 352 -6.12 -8.24 1.57
CA GLN A 352 -5.41 -7.56 0.49
C GLN A 352 -6.15 -7.70 -0.85
N MET A 353 -6.70 -8.88 -1.18
CA MET A 353 -7.53 -9.07 -2.36
C MET A 353 -8.76 -8.15 -2.36
N ALA A 354 -9.40 -7.94 -1.21
CA ALA A 354 -10.51 -6.98 -1.11
C ALA A 354 -10.07 -5.55 -1.46
N SER A 355 -8.89 -5.13 -0.99
CA SER A 355 -8.28 -3.84 -1.37
C SER A 355 -7.96 -3.77 -2.87
N ASP A 356 -7.39 -4.83 -3.44
CA ASP A 356 -7.05 -4.88 -4.86
C ASP A 356 -8.32 -4.83 -5.74
N VAL A 357 -9.39 -5.53 -5.36
CA VAL A 357 -10.70 -5.45 -6.02
C VAL A 357 -11.25 -4.03 -5.95
N GLY A 358 -11.19 -3.37 -4.79
CA GLY A 358 -11.56 -1.96 -4.64
C GLY A 358 -10.77 -1.05 -5.58
N SER A 359 -9.46 -1.26 -5.69
CA SER A 359 -8.57 -0.46 -6.54
C SER A 359 -8.78 -0.67 -8.04
N ILE A 360 -9.40 -1.78 -8.44
CA ILE A 360 -9.74 -2.09 -9.84
C ILE A 360 -11.14 -1.55 -10.18
N ILE A 361 -12.13 -1.88 -9.35
CA ILE A 361 -13.53 -1.53 -9.62
C ILE A 361 -13.76 -0.04 -9.36
N GLY A 362 -13.14 0.52 -8.33
CA GLY A 362 -13.33 1.91 -7.91
C GLY A 362 -13.13 2.93 -9.03
N PRO A 363 -11.96 2.96 -9.69
CA PRO A 363 -11.75 3.91 -10.79
C PRO A 363 -12.72 3.72 -11.95
N LEU A 364 -13.00 2.48 -12.36
CA LEU A 364 -13.91 2.18 -13.48
C LEU A 364 -15.32 2.70 -13.19
N PHE A 365 -15.85 2.38 -12.00
CA PHE A 365 -17.19 2.81 -11.61
C PHE A 365 -17.27 4.32 -11.47
N ILE A 366 -16.29 4.94 -10.78
CA ILE A 366 -16.30 6.39 -10.60
C ILE A 366 -15.99 7.12 -11.90
N GLY A 367 -15.12 6.59 -12.75
CA GLY A 367 -14.90 7.15 -14.09
C GLY A 367 -16.16 7.19 -14.93
N TRP A 368 -16.95 6.10 -14.92
CA TRP A 368 -18.26 6.06 -15.55
C TRP A 368 -19.25 7.09 -14.94
N ILE A 369 -19.29 7.21 -13.62
CA ILE A 369 -20.12 8.22 -12.94
C ILE A 369 -19.69 9.65 -13.32
N VAL A 370 -18.38 9.90 -13.38
CA VAL A 370 -17.84 11.22 -13.73
C VAL A 370 -18.20 11.62 -15.16
N ASP A 371 -18.16 10.68 -16.10
CA ASP A 371 -18.55 10.95 -17.50
C ASP A 371 -20.03 11.32 -17.66
N ILE A 372 -20.91 10.84 -16.77
CA ILE A 372 -22.36 11.10 -16.84
C ILE A 372 -22.80 12.24 -15.91
N TYR A 373 -22.31 12.26 -14.69
CA TYR A 373 -22.80 13.12 -13.60
C TYR A 373 -21.78 14.11 -13.06
N GLY A 374 -20.55 14.10 -13.58
CA GLY A 374 -19.47 14.99 -13.19
C GLY A 374 -18.71 14.59 -11.92
N PHE A 375 -17.64 15.32 -11.67
CA PHE A 375 -16.67 15.01 -10.60
C PHE A 375 -17.25 15.10 -9.20
N GLN A 376 -18.20 16.04 -8.96
CA GLN A 376 -18.82 16.24 -7.65
C GLN A 376 -19.51 14.96 -7.16
N ILE A 377 -20.29 14.34 -8.03
CA ILE A 377 -21.02 13.11 -7.73
C ILE A 377 -20.02 11.95 -7.56
N GLY A 378 -19.00 11.86 -8.43
CA GLY A 378 -17.98 10.81 -8.35
C GLY A 378 -17.21 10.82 -7.02
N PHE A 379 -16.73 11.97 -6.58
CA PHE A 379 -16.06 12.10 -5.28
C PHE A 379 -17.02 11.90 -4.11
N GLY A 380 -18.26 12.43 -4.20
CA GLY A 380 -19.30 12.23 -3.19
C GLY A 380 -19.61 10.76 -2.94
N ILE A 381 -19.79 9.96 -4.01
CA ILE A 381 -20.01 8.50 -3.91
C ILE A 381 -18.80 7.82 -3.26
N SER A 382 -17.59 8.23 -3.62
CA SER A 382 -16.37 7.66 -3.01
C SER A 382 -16.27 7.97 -1.52
N GLY A 383 -16.66 9.19 -1.11
CA GLY A 383 -16.79 9.55 0.30
C GLY A 383 -17.85 8.70 1.01
N LEU A 384 -19.00 8.47 0.37
CA LEU A 384 -20.10 7.65 0.91
C LEU A 384 -19.67 6.20 1.13
N ILE A 385 -18.88 5.62 0.21
CA ILE A 385 -18.34 4.25 0.35
C ILE A 385 -17.43 4.16 1.57
N LEU A 386 -16.53 5.14 1.76
CA LEU A 386 -15.66 5.21 2.93
C LEU A 386 -16.47 5.37 4.23
N ALA A 387 -17.48 6.26 4.23
CA ALA A 387 -18.37 6.48 5.37
C ALA A 387 -19.15 5.21 5.73
N THR A 388 -19.68 4.50 4.72
CA THR A 388 -20.39 3.23 4.91
C THR A 388 -19.50 2.17 5.54
N ALA A 389 -18.24 2.04 5.07
CA ALA A 389 -17.26 1.14 5.69
C ALA A 389 -16.99 1.53 7.16
N GLY A 390 -16.92 2.82 7.46
CA GLY A 390 -16.81 3.34 8.82
C GLY A 390 -18.00 2.98 9.70
N LEU A 391 -19.21 3.12 9.18
CA LEU A 391 -20.45 2.75 9.87
C LEU A 391 -20.52 1.24 10.15
N ILE A 392 -20.12 0.40 9.21
CA ILE A 392 -20.03 -1.06 9.44
C ILE A 392 -19.10 -1.37 10.63
N TRP A 393 -17.99 -0.68 10.73
CA TRP A 393 -17.06 -0.82 11.86
C TRP A 393 -17.64 -0.37 13.20
N VAL A 394 -18.59 0.59 13.23
CA VAL A 394 -19.26 1.00 14.47
C VAL A 394 -20.00 -0.17 15.11
N PHE A 395 -20.57 -1.08 14.31
CA PHE A 395 -21.28 -2.27 14.80
C PHE A 395 -20.36 -3.50 15.00
N ALA A 396 -19.13 -3.46 14.54
CA ALA A 396 -18.17 -4.55 14.73
C ALA A 396 -17.57 -4.50 16.15
N PRO A 397 -17.28 -5.67 16.77
CA PRO A 397 -16.56 -5.74 18.04
C PRO A 397 -15.11 -5.22 17.93
N GLU A 398 -14.58 -4.72 19.06
CA GLU A 398 -13.16 -4.36 19.16
C GLU A 398 -12.28 -5.62 19.01
N THR A 399 -11.19 -5.51 18.25
CA THR A 399 -10.29 -6.64 17.97
C THR A 399 -9.09 -6.72 18.91
N ASN A 400 -8.74 -5.60 19.55
CA ASN A 400 -7.65 -5.58 20.51
C ASN A 400 -8.07 -6.27 21.82
N ARG A 401 -7.63 -7.51 22.02
CA ARG A 401 -7.98 -8.35 23.16
C ARG A 401 -7.61 -7.72 24.50
N ARG A 402 -6.55 -6.90 24.58
CA ARG A 402 -6.15 -6.23 25.82
C ARG A 402 -7.15 -5.17 26.26
N VAL A 403 -7.77 -4.47 25.31
CA VAL A 403 -8.79 -3.46 25.57
C VAL A 403 -10.15 -4.11 25.82
N SER A 404 -10.50 -5.17 25.08
CA SER A 404 -11.76 -5.91 25.23
C SER A 404 -11.88 -6.64 26.56
N ALA A 405 -10.78 -7.12 27.13
CA ALA A 405 -10.75 -7.88 28.39
C ALA A 405 -10.66 -7.00 29.64
N GLY A 406 -10.73 -5.66 29.51
CA GLY A 406 -10.56 -4.76 30.67
C GLY A 406 -9.17 -4.80 31.29
N GLY A 407 -8.15 -5.29 30.56
CA GLY A 407 -6.79 -5.45 31.05
C GLY A 407 -6.12 -4.12 31.42
N PRO A 408 -5.10 -4.13 32.31
CA PRO A 408 -4.43 -2.93 32.79
C PRO A 408 -3.85 -2.13 31.62
N ARG A 409 -4.11 -0.82 31.62
CA ARG A 409 -3.54 0.13 30.64
C ARG A 409 -2.03 0.07 30.75
N THR A 410 -1.35 -0.14 29.60
CA THR A 410 0.11 -0.28 29.50
C THR A 410 0.83 0.79 30.32
N GLY A 411 1.46 0.39 31.39
CA GLY A 411 2.17 1.19 32.41
C GLY A 411 2.36 0.44 33.73
N GLU A 412 1.49 -0.51 34.03
CA GLU A 412 1.66 -1.38 35.19
C GLU A 412 2.19 -2.73 34.75
N LEU A 413 3.47 -2.97 34.99
CA LEU A 413 4.05 -4.31 34.93
C LEU A 413 3.29 -5.19 35.93
N PRO A 414 2.86 -6.43 35.56
CA PRO A 414 2.27 -7.33 36.54
C PRO A 414 3.29 -7.56 37.63
N LYS A 415 2.92 -7.25 38.88
CA LYS A 415 3.71 -7.66 40.04
C LYS A 415 3.86 -9.16 39.99
N ILE A 416 5.07 -9.63 39.70
CA ILE A 416 5.42 -11.03 39.86
C ILE A 416 5.30 -11.33 41.33
N THR A 417 4.18 -11.89 41.76
CA THR A 417 4.09 -12.52 43.08
C THR A 417 4.98 -13.74 43.00
N SER A 418 6.16 -13.61 43.57
CA SER A 418 7.02 -14.75 43.87
C SER A 418 6.28 -15.64 44.88
N SER A 419 5.64 -16.69 44.38
CA SER A 419 5.28 -17.81 45.26
C SER A 419 6.57 -18.51 45.63
N THR A 420 7.11 -18.18 46.77
CA THR A 420 8.12 -18.96 47.47
C THR A 420 7.47 -20.31 47.80
N ASN A 421 7.72 -21.33 46.99
CA ASN A 421 7.57 -22.72 47.38
C ASN A 421 8.70 -23.03 48.36
N GLU A 422 8.40 -22.96 49.67
CA GLU A 422 9.23 -23.62 50.70
C GLU A 422 9.26 -25.15 50.41
N PRO A 423 10.44 -25.78 50.39
CA PRO A 423 10.53 -27.23 50.35
C PRO A 423 10.08 -27.81 51.72
N ARG A 424 9.02 -28.64 51.70
CA ARG A 424 8.66 -29.49 52.84
C ARG A 424 9.81 -30.43 53.11
N SER A 425 10.45 -30.26 54.28
CA SER A 425 11.36 -31.23 54.85
C SER A 425 10.58 -32.51 55.18
N HIS A 426 10.90 -33.60 54.50
CA HIS A 426 10.62 -34.97 55.02
C HIS A 426 11.63 -35.25 56.11
N SER A 427 11.19 -35.31 57.37
CA SER A 427 11.86 -35.96 58.45
C SER A 427 11.57 -37.46 58.34
N ASP A 428 12.65 -38.21 58.21
CA ASP A 428 12.69 -39.67 58.46
C ASP A 428 12.27 -39.96 59.88
N GLU A 429 11.39 -40.93 60.07
CA GLU A 429 11.37 -41.79 61.26
C GLU A 429 11.11 -43.24 60.81
N THR A 430 12.15 -44.06 61.16
CA THR A 430 12.21 -45.53 61.34
C THR A 430 11.75 -46.44 60.21
#